data_b5b5275e0cdd97eb935f0853671bf379
#
_entry.id   b5b5275e0cdd97eb935f0853671bf379
#
_cell.length_a   1.000
_cell.length_b   1.000
_cell.length_c   1.000
_cell.angle_alpha   90.00
_cell.angle_beta   90.00
_cell.angle_gamma   90.00
#
_symmetry.space_group_name_H-M   'P 1'
#
loop_
_entity.id
_entity.type
_entity.pdbx_description
1 polymer ?
#
loop_
_entity_poly.entity_id
_entity_poly.type
_entity_poly.pdbx_seq_one_letter_code
_entity_poly.pdbx_strand_id
1 'polypeptide(L)'
;MSTATTPTIPEPPVTGRLPALDALRAIGAVAVVGHHVGFQTAVTMNTTWGGWLARLDVGVAIFFVLSGFLLFRPWALSVATGRPRPRTERYFWRRALRILPAYWLAVVVCFVVLPGNHPVSAGDWLRHLTLTQIYEAGQLGHGLSQTWSLATEVVFYLLLPLLAVLAVGRTWRPVRTVLLASSGALLTLAWVAMMGAGWLDGALHTMWFPSYGAWFGGGMALAAAHVALRTGTAPAAFRVLDDLASAPLACWAAAVAVMAIATTPIAGPRDLTSPTATEFGTKLALYLLIAVLITIPVAFGGQTRAKEAFSSGWARWMGHVSYGLFLWHPLVIELIYLLEDRPLFTGDFVDVFALTMIFGLMYAAASYYGVERPLQMLGTQRRRRPTGRGPAPGTPAATTPDVAAPA
;
A
#
# COMPACT_ATOMS: atom_id res chain seq x y z
N MET A 1 -5.44 -13.67 -50.27
CA MET A 1 -4.91 -12.87 -49.15
C MET A 1 -5.47 -13.42 -47.87
N SER A 2 -4.70 -14.23 -47.17
CA SER A 2 -5.11 -14.82 -45.89
C SER A 2 -4.87 -13.78 -44.76
N THR A 3 -5.91 -13.31 -44.14
CA THR A 3 -5.80 -12.43 -42.97
C THR A 3 -5.37 -13.27 -41.77
N ALA A 4 -4.10 -13.18 -41.42
CA ALA A 4 -3.58 -13.76 -40.18
C ALA A 4 -4.26 -13.08 -38.99
N THR A 5 -5.16 -13.78 -38.33
CA THR A 5 -5.73 -13.37 -37.04
C THR A 5 -4.61 -13.45 -36.02
N THR A 6 -4.18 -12.27 -35.54
CA THR A 6 -3.29 -12.17 -34.40
C THR A 6 -3.90 -12.91 -33.20
N PRO A 7 -3.17 -13.83 -32.55
CA PRO A 7 -3.73 -14.55 -31.40
C PRO A 7 -4.03 -13.58 -30.27
N THR A 8 -5.31 -13.44 -29.94
CA THR A 8 -5.75 -12.67 -28.78
C THR A 8 -5.32 -13.43 -27.52
N ILE A 9 -4.34 -12.89 -26.80
CA ILE A 9 -3.93 -13.39 -25.49
C ILE A 9 -5.16 -13.29 -24.55
N PRO A 10 -5.57 -14.39 -23.89
CA PRO A 10 -6.74 -14.35 -23.01
C PRO A 10 -6.57 -13.31 -21.92
N GLU A 11 -7.54 -12.41 -21.79
CA GLU A 11 -7.55 -11.45 -20.67
C GLU A 11 -7.58 -12.20 -19.33
N PRO A 12 -6.77 -11.76 -18.33
CA PRO A 12 -6.79 -12.39 -17.01
C PRO A 12 -8.21 -12.29 -16.42
N PRO A 13 -8.68 -13.34 -15.74
CA PRO A 13 -10.03 -13.37 -15.20
C PRO A 13 -10.27 -12.17 -14.28
N VAL A 14 -11.44 -11.55 -14.37
CA VAL A 14 -11.86 -10.34 -13.62
C VAL A 14 -11.56 -10.44 -12.11
N THR A 15 -11.55 -11.66 -11.58
CA THR A 15 -11.25 -12.00 -10.18
C THR A 15 -9.78 -12.25 -9.90
N GLY A 16 -8.91 -12.18 -10.90
CA GLY A 16 -7.50 -12.56 -10.81
C GLY A 16 -6.72 -11.67 -9.84
N ARG A 17 -5.66 -12.25 -9.26
CA ARG A 17 -4.62 -11.54 -8.55
C ARG A 17 -3.85 -10.68 -9.56
N LEU A 18 -3.38 -9.51 -9.14
CA LEU A 18 -2.57 -8.60 -9.95
C LEU A 18 -1.11 -8.62 -9.42
N PRO A 19 -0.30 -9.63 -9.81
CA PRO A 19 1.02 -9.83 -9.22
C PRO A 19 1.98 -8.66 -9.46
N ALA A 20 1.83 -7.97 -10.58
CA ALA A 20 2.65 -6.83 -10.94
C ALA A 20 2.53 -5.64 -9.95
N LEU A 21 1.41 -5.53 -9.21
CA LEU A 21 1.26 -4.52 -8.16
C LEU A 21 2.10 -4.82 -6.91
N ASP A 22 2.53 -6.07 -6.72
CA ASP A 22 3.44 -6.42 -5.63
C ASP A 22 4.84 -5.81 -5.87
N ALA A 23 5.27 -5.66 -7.12
CA ALA A 23 6.52 -4.96 -7.48
C ALA A 23 6.47 -3.47 -7.14
N LEU A 24 5.33 -2.80 -7.32
CA LEU A 24 5.20 -1.38 -6.93
C LEU A 24 5.35 -1.17 -5.42
N ARG A 25 4.92 -2.15 -4.61
CA ARG A 25 5.20 -2.10 -3.17
C ARG A 25 6.69 -2.19 -2.87
N ALA A 26 7.42 -3.05 -3.59
CA ALA A 26 8.87 -3.15 -3.44
C ALA A 26 9.55 -1.84 -3.82
N ILE A 27 9.16 -1.23 -4.94
CA ILE A 27 9.68 0.08 -5.39
C ILE A 27 9.39 1.14 -4.32
N GLY A 28 8.17 1.21 -3.80
CA GLY A 28 7.80 2.14 -2.74
C GLY A 28 8.63 1.95 -1.47
N ALA A 29 8.90 0.69 -1.06
CA ALA A 29 9.72 0.41 0.11
C ALA A 29 11.18 0.85 -0.08
N VAL A 30 11.79 0.52 -1.22
CA VAL A 30 13.17 0.94 -1.56
C VAL A 30 13.26 2.47 -1.64
N ALA A 31 12.27 3.14 -2.22
CA ALA A 31 12.21 4.60 -2.25
C ALA A 31 12.21 5.20 -0.84
N VAL A 32 11.37 4.67 0.06
CA VAL A 32 11.32 5.12 1.46
C VAL A 32 12.67 4.88 2.18
N VAL A 33 13.33 3.75 1.94
CA VAL A 33 14.70 3.52 2.46
C VAL A 33 15.66 4.58 1.94
N GLY A 34 15.65 4.86 0.64
CA GLY A 34 16.50 5.90 0.02
C GLY A 34 16.24 7.29 0.62
N HIS A 35 14.97 7.62 0.91
CA HIS A 35 14.61 8.86 1.59
C HIS A 35 15.24 8.96 2.99
N HIS A 36 15.03 7.93 3.83
CA HIS A 36 15.53 7.96 5.21
C HIS A 36 17.05 7.95 5.28
N VAL A 37 17.73 7.16 4.44
CA VAL A 37 19.19 7.18 4.35
C VAL A 37 19.68 8.53 3.85
N GLY A 38 19.07 9.08 2.79
CA GLY A 38 19.45 10.41 2.27
C GLY A 38 19.27 11.51 3.30
N PHE A 39 18.24 11.42 4.12
CA PHE A 39 18.02 12.34 5.24
C PHE A 39 19.07 12.14 6.34
N GLN A 40 19.29 10.90 6.78
CA GLN A 40 20.23 10.58 7.86
C GLN A 40 21.69 10.93 7.53
N THR A 41 22.08 10.85 6.26
CA THR A 41 23.40 11.26 5.76
C THR A 41 23.48 12.74 5.39
N ALA A 42 22.41 13.53 5.61
CA ALA A 42 22.25 14.93 5.21
C ALA A 42 22.38 15.20 3.69
N VAL A 43 22.45 14.19 2.85
CA VAL A 43 22.54 14.34 1.38
C VAL A 43 21.31 15.05 0.81
N THR A 44 20.13 14.84 1.40
CA THR A 44 18.89 15.55 1.03
C THR A 44 19.01 17.06 1.12
N MET A 45 19.78 17.55 2.10
CA MET A 45 19.92 18.98 2.44
C MET A 45 21.13 19.61 1.75
N ASN A 46 22.26 18.86 1.66
CA ASN A 46 23.57 19.43 1.36
C ASN A 46 23.99 19.27 -0.11
N THR A 47 23.19 18.62 -0.97
CA THR A 47 23.54 18.39 -2.37
C THR A 47 22.49 18.92 -3.33
N THR A 48 22.91 19.26 -4.56
CA THR A 48 22.02 19.74 -5.62
C THR A 48 20.99 18.68 -6.04
N TRP A 49 21.39 17.42 -6.05
CA TRP A 49 20.53 16.26 -6.38
C TRP A 49 19.76 15.70 -5.17
N GLY A 50 20.08 16.15 -3.97
CA GLY A 50 19.41 15.73 -2.72
C GLY A 50 17.91 15.90 -2.72
N GLY A 51 17.38 16.83 -3.54
CA GLY A 51 15.96 17.01 -3.74
C GLY A 51 15.24 15.76 -4.25
N TRP A 52 15.90 14.94 -5.09
CA TRP A 52 15.36 13.66 -5.54
C TRP A 52 15.23 12.67 -4.38
N LEU A 53 16.26 12.56 -3.55
CA LEU A 53 16.20 11.69 -2.37
C LEU A 53 15.16 12.18 -1.34
N ALA A 54 15.08 13.49 -1.12
CA ALA A 54 14.09 14.07 -0.21
C ALA A 54 12.65 13.75 -0.62
N ARG A 55 12.39 13.53 -1.91
CA ARG A 55 11.05 13.23 -2.44
C ARG A 55 10.78 11.73 -2.66
N LEU A 56 11.72 10.85 -2.33
CA LEU A 56 11.48 9.40 -2.37
C LEU A 56 10.47 8.92 -1.30
N ASP A 57 10.09 9.77 -0.35
CA ASP A 57 8.93 9.55 0.53
C ASP A 57 7.59 9.44 -0.23
N VAL A 58 7.57 9.75 -1.54
CA VAL A 58 6.48 9.40 -2.48
C VAL A 58 6.13 7.90 -2.44
N GLY A 59 7.04 7.05 -1.98
CA GLY A 59 6.77 5.63 -1.72
C GLY A 59 5.57 5.40 -0.82
N VAL A 60 5.31 6.31 0.15
CA VAL A 60 4.12 6.25 1.01
C VAL A 60 2.84 6.52 0.21
N ALA A 61 2.86 7.47 -0.73
CA ALA A 61 1.71 7.72 -1.61
C ALA A 61 1.39 6.51 -2.48
N ILE A 62 2.43 5.82 -3.00
CA ILE A 62 2.27 4.56 -3.73
C ILE A 62 1.59 3.51 -2.84
N PHE A 63 2.02 3.35 -1.59
CA PHE A 63 1.38 2.40 -0.66
C PHE A 63 -0.09 2.73 -0.41
N PHE A 64 -0.44 4.00 -0.19
CA PHE A 64 -1.81 4.39 0.11
C PHE A 64 -2.73 4.27 -1.12
N VAL A 65 -2.26 4.62 -2.30
CA VAL A 65 -2.99 4.38 -3.57
C VAL A 65 -3.18 2.87 -3.80
N LEU A 66 -2.14 2.05 -3.60
CA LEU A 66 -2.24 0.61 -3.73
C LEU A 66 -3.19 -0.02 -2.68
N SER A 67 -3.18 0.48 -1.45
CA SER A 67 -4.10 0.04 -0.39
C SER A 67 -5.54 0.39 -0.73
N GLY A 68 -5.80 1.63 -1.19
CA GLY A 68 -7.10 2.02 -1.72
C GLY A 68 -7.55 1.11 -2.86
N PHE A 69 -6.69 0.88 -3.85
CA PHE A 69 -6.99 0.06 -5.01
C PHE A 69 -7.28 -1.41 -4.65
N LEU A 70 -6.35 -2.06 -3.98
CA LEU A 70 -6.41 -3.50 -3.75
C LEU A 70 -7.47 -3.91 -2.73
N LEU A 71 -7.71 -3.10 -1.73
CA LEU A 71 -8.65 -3.43 -0.67
C LEU A 71 -10.09 -3.04 -1.02
N PHE A 72 -10.30 -1.99 -1.78
CA PHE A 72 -11.62 -1.58 -2.24
C PHE A 72 -12.13 -2.43 -3.41
N ARG A 73 -11.24 -2.89 -4.31
CA ARG A 73 -11.59 -3.67 -5.51
C ARG A 73 -12.53 -4.86 -5.25
N PRO A 74 -12.35 -5.71 -4.22
CA PRO A 74 -13.26 -6.81 -3.91
C PRO A 74 -14.70 -6.38 -3.59
N TRP A 75 -14.87 -5.21 -2.95
CA TRP A 75 -16.18 -4.65 -2.63
C TRP A 75 -16.90 -4.15 -3.90
N ALA A 76 -16.19 -3.41 -4.74
CA ALA A 76 -16.72 -2.95 -6.03
C ALA A 76 -17.09 -4.15 -6.92
N LEU A 77 -16.20 -5.13 -7.04
CA LEU A 77 -16.40 -6.32 -7.85
C LEU A 77 -17.61 -7.16 -7.37
N SER A 78 -17.83 -7.26 -6.06
CA SER A 78 -18.95 -8.03 -5.53
C SER A 78 -20.29 -7.50 -6.02
N VAL A 79 -20.47 -6.18 -6.01
CA VAL A 79 -21.73 -5.55 -6.47
C VAL A 79 -21.82 -5.54 -7.99
N ALA A 80 -20.69 -5.29 -8.69
CA ALA A 80 -20.68 -5.28 -10.16
C ALA A 80 -21.00 -6.65 -10.78
N THR A 81 -20.70 -7.74 -10.06
CA THR A 81 -20.92 -9.13 -10.55
C THR A 81 -22.03 -9.89 -9.81
N GLY A 82 -22.79 -9.24 -8.93
CA GLY A 82 -23.84 -9.88 -8.14
C GLY A 82 -23.32 -10.88 -7.10
N ARG A 83 -22.04 -10.86 -6.76
CA ARG A 83 -21.44 -11.78 -5.78
C ARG A 83 -21.66 -11.28 -4.35
N PRO A 84 -21.64 -12.17 -3.35
CA PRO A 84 -21.70 -11.75 -1.95
C PRO A 84 -20.56 -10.79 -1.60
N ARG A 85 -20.87 -9.78 -0.81
CA ARG A 85 -19.87 -8.82 -0.30
C ARG A 85 -18.83 -9.50 0.58
N PRO A 86 -17.60 -8.99 0.62
CA PRO A 86 -16.59 -9.45 1.58
C PRO A 86 -17.12 -9.38 3.01
N ARG A 87 -16.93 -10.43 3.79
CA ARG A 87 -17.27 -10.43 5.22
C ARG A 87 -16.28 -9.53 5.97
N THR A 88 -16.79 -8.53 6.67
CA THR A 88 -16.02 -7.52 7.40
C THR A 88 -15.11 -8.13 8.46
N GLU A 89 -15.61 -9.09 9.25
CA GLU A 89 -14.83 -9.81 10.25
C GLU A 89 -13.58 -10.48 9.62
N ARG A 90 -13.78 -11.18 8.51
CA ARG A 90 -12.71 -11.85 7.82
C ARG A 90 -11.70 -10.88 7.20
N TYR A 91 -12.19 -9.74 6.74
CA TYR A 91 -11.34 -8.66 6.24
C TYR A 91 -10.42 -8.15 7.34
N PHE A 92 -10.96 -7.78 8.53
CA PHE A 92 -10.17 -7.32 9.67
C PHE A 92 -9.18 -8.37 10.16
N TRP A 93 -9.61 -9.62 10.30
CA TRP A 93 -8.74 -10.70 10.72
C TRP A 93 -7.52 -10.87 9.82
N ARG A 94 -7.74 -10.82 8.50
CA ARG A 94 -6.64 -10.91 7.52
C ARG A 94 -5.69 -9.72 7.58
N ARG A 95 -6.20 -8.52 7.82
CA ARG A 95 -5.37 -7.32 7.97
C ARG A 95 -4.57 -7.38 9.26
N ALA A 96 -5.21 -7.72 10.38
CA ALA A 96 -4.54 -7.88 11.67
C ALA A 96 -3.39 -8.88 11.59
N LEU A 97 -3.61 -10.09 11.07
CA LEU A 97 -2.57 -11.11 10.92
C LEU A 97 -1.45 -10.73 9.95
N ARG A 98 -1.71 -9.83 9.01
CA ARG A 98 -0.71 -9.37 8.06
C ARG A 98 0.22 -8.32 8.66
N ILE A 99 -0.27 -7.49 9.59
CA ILE A 99 0.41 -6.27 10.03
C ILE A 99 0.90 -6.40 11.46
N LEU A 100 -0.02 -6.68 12.40
CA LEU A 100 0.24 -6.55 13.82
C LEU A 100 1.38 -7.43 14.34
N PRO A 101 1.52 -8.71 13.95
CA PRO A 101 2.55 -9.55 14.55
C PRO A 101 3.98 -9.07 14.28
N ALA A 102 4.30 -8.72 13.02
CA ALA A 102 5.62 -8.20 12.68
C ALA A 102 5.83 -6.79 13.25
N TYR A 103 4.78 -5.96 13.25
CA TYR A 103 4.80 -4.62 13.84
C TYR A 103 5.10 -4.68 15.35
N TRP A 104 4.38 -5.50 16.10
CA TRP A 104 4.62 -5.64 17.53
C TRP A 104 6.02 -6.16 17.83
N LEU A 105 6.52 -7.10 17.03
CA LEU A 105 7.89 -7.56 17.14
C LEU A 105 8.89 -6.40 16.93
N ALA A 106 8.67 -5.56 15.93
CA ALA A 106 9.52 -4.40 15.67
C ALA A 106 9.48 -3.38 16.83
N VAL A 107 8.29 -3.09 17.37
CA VAL A 107 8.15 -2.21 18.56
C VAL A 107 8.95 -2.77 19.74
N VAL A 108 8.80 -4.06 20.05
CA VAL A 108 9.54 -4.69 21.15
C VAL A 108 11.04 -4.59 20.92
N VAL A 109 11.51 -4.93 19.72
CA VAL A 109 12.94 -4.90 19.40
C VAL A 109 13.50 -3.47 19.49
N CYS A 110 12.83 -2.48 18.90
CA CYS A 110 13.28 -1.09 18.94
C CYS A 110 13.31 -0.54 20.37
N PHE A 111 12.30 -0.85 21.19
CA PHE A 111 12.25 -0.37 22.57
C PHE A 111 13.24 -1.05 23.50
N VAL A 112 13.63 -2.29 23.20
CA VAL A 112 14.63 -3.01 24.01
C VAL A 112 16.06 -2.71 23.56
N VAL A 113 16.29 -2.59 22.24
CA VAL A 113 17.64 -2.55 21.68
C VAL A 113 18.19 -1.14 21.56
N LEU A 114 17.33 -0.14 21.24
CA LEU A 114 17.79 1.22 20.97
C LEU A 114 17.83 2.07 22.25
N PRO A 115 19.04 2.51 22.71
CA PRO A 115 19.17 3.31 23.93
C PRO A 115 18.39 4.63 23.89
N GLY A 116 18.21 5.22 22.68
CA GLY A 116 17.47 6.47 22.49
C GLY A 116 15.99 6.40 22.89
N ASN A 117 15.43 5.19 23.04
CA ASN A 117 14.07 5.01 23.55
C ASN A 117 13.98 4.97 25.08
N HIS A 118 15.10 4.85 25.80
CA HIS A 118 15.06 4.64 27.25
C HIS A 118 15.06 5.96 28.04
N PRO A 119 14.30 6.05 29.14
CA PRO A 119 13.35 5.06 29.67
C PRO A 119 12.03 5.00 28.89
N VAL A 120 11.48 3.81 28.65
CA VAL A 120 10.18 3.62 27.99
C VAL A 120 9.07 3.59 29.03
N SER A 121 8.12 4.49 28.95
CA SER A 121 6.96 4.52 29.83
C SER A 121 5.88 3.49 29.41
N ALA A 122 4.99 3.13 30.35
CA ALA A 122 3.83 2.30 30.01
C ALA A 122 2.93 2.97 28.97
N GLY A 123 2.86 4.31 28.97
CA GLY A 123 2.14 5.10 27.96
C GLY A 123 2.75 4.91 26.57
N ASP A 124 4.07 4.92 26.44
CA ASP A 124 4.75 4.74 25.15
C ASP A 124 4.50 3.32 24.60
N TRP A 125 4.59 2.31 25.46
CA TRP A 125 4.21 0.94 25.08
C TRP A 125 2.79 0.87 24.56
N LEU A 126 1.84 1.45 25.30
CA LEU A 126 0.43 1.40 24.90
C LEU A 126 0.20 2.12 23.57
N ARG A 127 0.74 3.33 23.39
CA ARG A 127 0.57 4.11 22.15
C ARG A 127 1.12 3.37 20.94
N HIS A 128 2.33 2.84 21.04
CA HIS A 128 2.95 2.12 19.92
C HIS A 128 2.24 0.79 19.65
N LEU A 129 1.94 -0.03 20.65
CA LEU A 129 1.24 -1.30 20.42
C LEU A 129 -0.16 -1.13 19.84
N THR A 130 -0.81 0.02 20.10
CA THR A 130 -2.14 0.34 19.56
C THR A 130 -2.12 1.22 18.31
N LEU A 131 -0.93 1.60 17.79
CA LEU A 131 -0.76 2.48 16.63
C LEU A 131 -1.40 3.87 16.84
N THR A 132 -1.38 4.39 18.08
CA THR A 132 -1.92 5.71 18.44
C THR A 132 -0.85 6.76 18.74
N GLN A 133 0.42 6.44 18.54
CA GLN A 133 1.56 7.32 18.77
C GLN A 133 1.53 8.62 17.95
N ILE A 134 0.82 8.64 16.82
CA ILE A 134 0.69 9.81 15.95
C ILE A 134 -0.27 10.88 16.47
N TYR A 135 -1.02 10.61 17.53
CA TYR A 135 -2.00 11.54 18.10
C TYR A 135 -1.44 12.41 19.22
N GLU A 136 -0.18 12.24 19.55
CA GLU A 136 0.55 13.04 20.53
C GLU A 136 1.91 13.48 19.96
N ALA A 137 2.27 14.73 20.16
CA ALA A 137 3.50 15.31 19.62
C ALA A 137 4.75 14.66 20.24
N GLY A 138 5.79 14.43 19.42
CA GLY A 138 7.08 13.92 19.89
C GLY A 138 7.10 12.43 20.27
N GLN A 139 6.06 11.67 19.95
CA GLN A 139 5.90 10.27 20.37
C GLN A 139 6.33 9.23 19.32
N LEU A 140 7.08 9.63 18.31
CA LEU A 140 7.67 8.67 17.38
C LEU A 140 8.97 8.11 17.98
N GLY A 141 8.96 6.83 18.39
CA GLY A 141 10.13 6.17 18.97
C GLY A 141 11.29 6.01 17.98
N HIS A 142 12.51 5.91 18.50
CA HIS A 142 13.70 5.59 17.72
C HIS A 142 13.53 4.24 16.99
N GLY A 143 13.95 4.18 15.72
CA GLY A 143 13.73 3.02 14.85
C GLY A 143 12.28 2.80 14.40
N LEU A 144 11.33 3.66 14.81
CA LEU A 144 9.89 3.52 14.56
C LEU A 144 9.28 4.74 13.84
N SER A 145 10.08 5.72 13.42
CA SER A 145 9.60 6.96 12.80
C SER A 145 8.68 6.72 11.59
N GLN A 146 8.97 5.73 10.72
CA GLN A 146 8.18 5.36 9.55
C GLN A 146 6.77 4.86 9.90
N THR A 147 6.57 4.40 11.15
CA THR A 147 5.29 3.78 11.58
C THR A 147 4.13 4.76 11.67
N TRP A 148 4.39 6.07 11.54
CA TRP A 148 3.32 7.06 11.41
C TRP A 148 2.39 6.73 10.24
N SER A 149 2.94 6.34 9.10
CA SER A 149 2.13 6.02 7.92
C SER A 149 1.35 4.72 8.10
N LEU A 150 1.91 3.74 8.84
CA LEU A 150 1.20 2.53 9.20
C LEU A 150 -0.01 2.81 10.12
N ALA A 151 0.16 3.71 11.11
CA ALA A 151 -0.93 4.14 11.97
C ALA A 151 -2.07 4.80 11.16
N THR A 152 -1.70 5.69 10.22
CA THR A 152 -2.63 6.31 9.27
C THR A 152 -3.33 5.27 8.39
N GLU A 153 -2.59 4.28 7.88
CA GLU A 153 -3.14 3.21 7.03
C GLU A 153 -4.13 2.32 7.81
N VAL A 154 -3.87 2.06 9.09
CA VAL A 154 -4.80 1.29 9.95
C VAL A 154 -6.13 2.02 10.12
N VAL A 155 -6.14 3.35 10.26
CA VAL A 155 -7.39 4.13 10.26
C VAL A 155 -8.18 3.91 8.96
N PHE A 156 -7.50 3.95 7.81
CA PHE A 156 -8.15 3.61 6.53
C PHE A 156 -8.73 2.18 6.54
N TYR A 157 -8.00 1.20 7.08
CA TYR A 157 -8.51 -0.18 7.16
C TYR A 157 -9.77 -0.30 8.02
N LEU A 158 -9.84 0.43 9.12
CA LEU A 158 -11.02 0.45 9.97
C LEU A 158 -12.22 1.09 9.27
N LEU A 159 -11.99 2.16 8.50
CA LEU A 159 -13.03 2.89 7.79
C LEU A 159 -13.46 2.22 6.48
N LEU A 160 -12.60 1.43 5.84
CA LEU A 160 -12.84 0.91 4.49
C LEU A 160 -14.16 0.16 4.30
N PRO A 161 -14.63 -0.73 5.20
CA PRO A 161 -15.93 -1.39 5.01
C PRO A 161 -17.07 -0.39 4.90
N LEU A 162 -17.06 0.67 5.72
CA LEU A 162 -18.05 1.74 5.68
C LEU A 162 -17.92 2.55 4.38
N LEU A 163 -16.71 3.02 4.05
CA LEU A 163 -16.44 3.76 2.82
C LEU A 163 -16.87 2.96 1.58
N ALA A 164 -16.61 1.65 1.56
CA ALA A 164 -17.00 0.79 0.46
C ALA A 164 -18.52 0.65 0.33
N VAL A 165 -19.25 0.52 1.45
CA VAL A 165 -20.71 0.47 1.43
C VAL A 165 -21.29 1.80 0.93
N LEU A 166 -20.76 2.93 1.37
CA LEU A 166 -21.21 4.26 0.96
C LEU A 166 -20.91 4.53 -0.52
N ALA A 167 -19.69 4.25 -0.98
CA ALA A 167 -19.28 4.54 -2.36
C ALA A 167 -19.92 3.60 -3.38
N VAL A 168 -19.96 2.29 -3.12
CA VAL A 168 -20.52 1.31 -4.08
C VAL A 168 -22.05 1.26 -4.02
N GLY A 169 -22.64 1.37 -2.83
CA GLY A 169 -24.08 1.26 -2.64
C GLY A 169 -24.61 -0.16 -2.85
N ARG A 170 -25.92 -0.28 -3.11
CA ARG A 170 -26.58 -1.59 -3.36
C ARG A 170 -26.57 -1.97 -4.84
N THR A 171 -26.54 -1.00 -5.75
CA THR A 171 -26.54 -1.18 -7.21
C THR A 171 -25.25 -0.64 -7.79
N TRP A 172 -24.67 -1.39 -8.75
CA TRP A 172 -23.45 -0.97 -9.41
C TRP A 172 -23.68 0.26 -10.30
N ARG A 173 -23.01 1.36 -9.99
CA ARG A 173 -23.02 2.62 -10.75
C ARG A 173 -21.59 3.14 -10.84
N PRO A 174 -20.82 2.78 -11.88
CA PRO A 174 -19.38 3.02 -11.93
C PRO A 174 -18.98 4.49 -11.77
N VAL A 175 -19.63 5.42 -12.48
CA VAL A 175 -19.36 6.87 -12.40
C VAL A 175 -19.58 7.39 -10.98
N ARG A 176 -20.74 7.07 -10.37
CA ARG A 176 -21.05 7.46 -9.00
C ARG A 176 -19.99 6.90 -8.03
N THR A 177 -19.60 5.63 -8.20
CA THR A 177 -18.63 4.99 -7.33
C THR A 177 -17.24 5.66 -7.43
N VAL A 178 -16.81 6.01 -8.65
CA VAL A 178 -15.57 6.77 -8.86
C VAL A 178 -15.65 8.14 -8.20
N LEU A 179 -16.73 8.90 -8.41
CA LEU A 179 -16.90 10.24 -7.83
C LEU A 179 -16.90 10.19 -6.28
N LEU A 180 -17.65 9.25 -5.69
CA LEU A 180 -17.69 9.09 -4.23
C LEU A 180 -16.34 8.60 -3.66
N ALA A 181 -15.63 7.74 -4.37
CA ALA A 181 -14.27 7.35 -3.97
C ALA A 181 -13.29 8.54 -4.03
N SER A 182 -13.38 9.36 -5.09
CA SER A 182 -12.55 10.56 -5.26
C SER A 182 -12.86 11.67 -4.24
N SER A 183 -14.00 11.63 -3.54
CA SER A 183 -14.35 12.64 -2.53
C SER A 183 -13.37 12.68 -1.34
N GLY A 184 -12.51 11.67 -1.18
CA GLY A 184 -11.36 11.72 -0.29
C GLY A 184 -10.43 12.93 -0.55
N ALA A 185 -10.41 13.44 -1.79
CA ALA A 185 -9.69 14.66 -2.11
C ALA A 185 -10.29 15.90 -1.43
N LEU A 186 -11.62 15.98 -1.31
CA LEU A 186 -12.29 17.07 -0.59
C LEU A 186 -11.95 17.05 0.90
N LEU A 187 -11.86 15.85 1.50
CA LEU A 187 -11.40 15.70 2.87
C LEU A 187 -9.99 16.24 3.05
N THR A 188 -9.06 15.87 2.16
CA THR A 188 -7.68 16.37 2.20
C THR A 188 -7.61 17.89 2.00
N LEU A 189 -8.36 18.44 1.04
CA LEU A 189 -8.40 19.89 0.80
C LEU A 189 -8.93 20.66 2.02
N ALA A 190 -10.02 20.19 2.63
CA ALA A 190 -10.57 20.79 3.84
C ALA A 190 -9.56 20.74 4.98
N TRP A 191 -8.87 19.60 5.16
CA TRP A 191 -7.86 19.45 6.21
C TRP A 191 -6.67 20.39 6.02
N VAL A 192 -6.13 20.49 4.81
CA VAL A 192 -5.05 21.45 4.45
C VAL A 192 -5.51 22.89 4.65
N ALA A 193 -6.76 23.22 4.28
CA ALA A 193 -7.30 24.55 4.51
C ALA A 193 -7.41 24.89 6.01
N MET A 194 -7.83 23.92 6.86
CA MET A 194 -7.86 24.10 8.31
C MET A 194 -6.46 24.31 8.90
N MET A 195 -5.44 23.60 8.38
CA MET A 195 -4.04 23.84 8.75
C MET A 195 -3.59 25.24 8.33
N GLY A 196 -3.93 25.68 7.11
CA GLY A 196 -3.62 27.03 6.62
C GLY A 196 -4.32 28.14 7.40
N ALA A 197 -5.49 27.87 7.97
CA ALA A 197 -6.21 28.78 8.85
C ALA A 197 -5.67 28.79 10.29
N GLY A 198 -4.67 27.95 10.62
CA GLY A 198 -4.09 27.86 11.96
C GLY A 198 -4.97 27.11 12.97
N TRP A 199 -5.99 26.38 12.52
CA TRP A 199 -6.85 25.58 13.40
C TRP A 199 -6.23 24.24 13.80
N LEU A 200 -5.22 23.80 13.05
CA LEU A 200 -4.54 22.54 13.26
C LEU A 200 -3.03 22.77 13.31
N ASP A 201 -2.34 22.07 14.23
CA ASP A 201 -0.88 22.03 14.26
C ASP A 201 -0.32 21.30 13.05
N GLY A 202 0.51 22.01 12.25
CA GLY A 202 1.07 21.45 11.03
C GLY A 202 1.98 20.24 11.27
N ALA A 203 2.75 20.22 12.34
CA ALA A 203 3.68 19.12 12.62
C ALA A 203 2.95 17.83 13.00
N LEU A 204 1.94 17.92 13.86
CA LEU A 204 1.18 16.78 14.35
C LEU A 204 0.15 16.26 13.33
N HIS A 205 -0.68 17.19 12.83
CA HIS A 205 -1.85 16.82 12.04
C HIS A 205 -1.53 16.42 10.60
N THR A 206 -0.29 16.67 10.10
CA THR A 206 0.18 16.14 8.82
C THR A 206 0.20 14.60 8.79
N MET A 207 0.35 13.93 9.93
CA MET A 207 0.38 12.47 10.03
C MET A 207 -1.01 11.82 10.08
N TRP A 208 -2.07 12.60 10.24
CA TRP A 208 -3.42 12.06 10.44
C TRP A 208 -4.08 11.66 9.12
N PHE A 209 -4.96 10.69 9.19
CA PHE A 209 -5.68 10.13 8.03
C PHE A 209 -6.33 11.17 7.10
N PRO A 210 -6.97 12.26 7.57
CA PRO A 210 -7.59 13.23 6.67
C PRO A 210 -6.61 13.86 5.68
N SER A 211 -5.33 14.03 6.05
CA SER A 211 -4.28 14.51 5.15
C SER A 211 -4.14 13.65 3.88
N TYR A 212 -4.42 12.36 3.97
CA TYR A 212 -4.18 11.37 2.92
C TYR A 212 -5.45 10.80 2.28
N GLY A 213 -6.60 11.37 2.58
CA GLY A 213 -7.89 10.97 2.00
C GLY A 213 -7.86 10.92 0.47
N ALA A 214 -7.15 11.87 -0.17
CA ALA A 214 -6.95 11.91 -1.62
C ALA A 214 -6.19 10.69 -2.15
N TRP A 215 -5.18 10.19 -1.45
CA TRP A 215 -4.36 9.06 -1.91
C TRP A 215 -5.12 7.75 -1.82
N PHE A 216 -5.78 7.49 -0.71
CA PHE A 216 -6.66 6.32 -0.56
C PHE A 216 -7.85 6.39 -1.51
N GLY A 217 -8.49 7.56 -1.61
CA GLY A 217 -9.63 7.81 -2.50
C GLY A 217 -9.26 7.65 -3.98
N GLY A 218 -8.11 8.15 -4.39
CA GLY A 218 -7.56 7.95 -5.74
C GLY A 218 -7.37 6.47 -6.07
N GLY A 219 -6.81 5.69 -5.14
CA GLY A 219 -6.71 4.25 -5.27
C GLY A 219 -8.07 3.54 -5.37
N MET A 220 -9.04 3.93 -4.54
CA MET A 220 -10.41 3.41 -4.61
C MET A 220 -11.09 3.75 -5.94
N ALA A 221 -10.89 4.98 -6.45
CA ALA A 221 -11.44 5.42 -7.75
C ALA A 221 -10.84 4.62 -8.92
N LEU A 222 -9.52 4.40 -8.92
CA LEU A 222 -8.87 3.53 -9.89
C LEU A 222 -9.41 2.09 -9.82
N ALA A 223 -9.65 1.56 -8.61
CA ALA A 223 -10.24 0.22 -8.45
C ALA A 223 -11.66 0.14 -9.04
N ALA A 224 -12.50 1.17 -8.81
CA ALA A 224 -13.84 1.24 -9.38
C ALA A 224 -13.80 1.30 -10.91
N ALA A 225 -12.93 2.15 -11.48
CA ALA A 225 -12.75 2.25 -12.92
C ALA A 225 -12.23 0.93 -13.52
N HIS A 226 -11.26 0.27 -12.87
CA HIS A 226 -10.77 -1.04 -13.27
C HIS A 226 -11.89 -2.10 -13.29
N VAL A 227 -12.72 -2.17 -12.24
CA VAL A 227 -13.85 -3.10 -12.20
C VAL A 227 -14.85 -2.80 -13.33
N ALA A 228 -15.17 -1.52 -13.56
CA ALA A 228 -16.09 -1.12 -14.62
C ALA A 228 -15.58 -1.56 -16.01
N LEU A 229 -14.31 -1.33 -16.32
CA LEU A 229 -13.68 -1.75 -17.58
C LEU A 229 -13.71 -3.28 -17.73
N ARG A 230 -13.35 -4.01 -16.69
CA ARG A 230 -13.30 -5.49 -16.72
C ARG A 230 -14.67 -6.17 -16.70
N THR A 231 -15.74 -5.47 -16.33
CA THR A 231 -17.12 -5.98 -16.35
C THR A 231 -17.94 -5.44 -17.53
N GLY A 232 -17.32 -4.68 -18.42
CA GLY A 232 -18.00 -4.10 -19.59
C GLY A 232 -19.03 -3.01 -19.24
N THR A 233 -18.99 -2.45 -18.05
CA THR A 233 -19.93 -1.43 -17.57
C THR A 233 -19.35 -0.01 -17.56
N ALA A 234 -18.12 0.15 -18.08
CA ALA A 234 -17.41 1.41 -18.10
C ALA A 234 -17.98 2.38 -19.14
N PRO A 235 -18.15 3.67 -18.81
CA PRO A 235 -18.36 4.70 -19.83
C PRO A 235 -17.12 4.85 -20.71
N ALA A 236 -17.30 5.38 -21.93
CA ALA A 236 -16.22 5.54 -22.91
C ALA A 236 -15.01 6.30 -22.34
N ALA A 237 -15.24 7.31 -21.50
CA ALA A 237 -14.18 8.10 -20.87
C ALA A 237 -13.19 7.26 -20.03
N PHE A 238 -13.59 6.11 -19.48
CA PHE A 238 -12.68 5.28 -18.68
C PHE A 238 -11.67 4.52 -19.54
N ARG A 239 -11.90 4.39 -20.86
CA ARG A 239 -10.96 3.72 -21.78
C ARG A 239 -9.61 4.42 -21.84
N VAL A 240 -9.57 5.73 -21.55
CA VAL A 240 -8.30 6.47 -21.43
C VAL A 240 -7.31 5.80 -20.46
N LEU A 241 -7.78 5.07 -19.44
CA LEU A 241 -6.91 4.33 -18.52
C LEU A 241 -6.25 3.12 -19.19
N ASP A 242 -6.97 2.41 -20.07
CA ASP A 242 -6.39 1.32 -20.86
C ASP A 242 -5.46 1.88 -21.96
N ASP A 243 -5.80 3.04 -22.56
CA ASP A 243 -4.96 3.72 -23.55
C ASP A 243 -3.62 4.18 -22.92
N LEU A 244 -3.68 4.85 -21.75
CA LEU A 244 -2.49 5.22 -20.98
C LEU A 244 -1.66 4.00 -20.57
N ALA A 245 -2.32 2.90 -20.20
CA ALA A 245 -1.63 1.69 -19.82
C ALA A 245 -0.90 1.01 -20.99
N SER A 246 -1.28 1.31 -22.24
CA SER A 246 -0.58 0.84 -23.45
C SER A 246 0.77 1.55 -23.68
N ALA A 247 0.98 2.71 -23.04
CA ALA A 247 2.19 3.54 -23.16
C ALA A 247 2.92 3.69 -21.80
N PRO A 248 3.43 2.59 -21.20
CA PRO A 248 3.99 2.62 -19.84
C PRO A 248 5.17 3.58 -19.70
N LEU A 249 6.03 3.67 -20.71
CA LEU A 249 7.17 4.58 -20.68
C LEU A 249 6.75 6.04 -20.65
N ALA A 250 5.68 6.42 -21.37
CA ALA A 250 5.15 7.78 -21.35
C ALA A 250 4.57 8.12 -19.96
N CYS A 251 3.82 7.21 -19.36
CA CYS A 251 3.30 7.40 -18.00
C CYS A 251 4.43 7.55 -16.96
N TRP A 252 5.47 6.73 -17.05
CA TRP A 252 6.60 6.79 -16.11
C TRP A 252 7.48 8.01 -16.36
N ALA A 253 7.69 8.41 -17.61
CA ALA A 253 8.38 9.66 -17.93
C ALA A 253 7.60 10.89 -17.39
N ALA A 254 6.27 10.89 -17.52
CA ALA A 254 5.43 11.90 -16.91
C ALA A 254 5.55 11.89 -15.37
N ALA A 255 5.57 10.71 -14.73
CA ALA A 255 5.78 10.59 -13.29
C ALA A 255 7.13 11.17 -12.86
N VAL A 256 8.21 10.91 -13.63
CA VAL A 256 9.55 11.50 -13.39
C VAL A 256 9.53 13.01 -13.58
N ALA A 257 8.84 13.54 -14.59
CA ALA A 257 8.69 14.98 -14.78
C ALA A 257 7.94 15.66 -13.61
N VAL A 258 6.85 15.04 -13.15
CA VAL A 258 6.14 15.53 -11.95
C VAL A 258 7.02 15.43 -10.70
N MET A 259 7.84 14.36 -10.59
CA MET A 259 8.82 14.22 -9.51
C MET A 259 9.86 15.35 -9.55
N ALA A 260 10.36 15.72 -10.74
CA ALA A 260 11.27 16.86 -10.90
C ALA A 260 10.63 18.17 -10.40
N ILE A 261 9.34 18.39 -10.68
CA ILE A 261 8.60 19.55 -10.13
C ILE A 261 8.55 19.44 -8.60
N ALA A 262 8.28 18.26 -8.04
CA ALA A 262 8.23 18.07 -6.59
C ALA A 262 9.60 18.29 -5.90
N THR A 263 10.74 18.20 -6.61
CA THR A 263 12.06 18.50 -6.03
C THR A 263 12.28 19.99 -5.80
N THR A 264 11.46 20.85 -6.39
CA THR A 264 11.53 22.32 -6.20
C THR A 264 10.90 22.75 -4.87
N PRO A 265 11.14 23.99 -4.40
CA PRO A 265 10.57 24.48 -3.14
C PRO A 265 9.03 24.48 -3.07
N ILE A 266 8.34 24.38 -4.22
CA ILE A 266 6.86 24.36 -4.27
C ILE A 266 6.24 23.23 -3.44
N ALA A 267 6.96 22.13 -3.24
CA ALA A 267 6.53 20.98 -2.43
C ALA A 267 7.12 20.99 -1.01
N GLY A 268 7.59 22.14 -0.55
CA GLY A 268 8.07 22.35 0.80
C GLY A 268 9.55 22.04 1.00
N PRO A 269 10.04 22.25 2.23
CA PRO A 269 11.44 22.11 2.60
C PRO A 269 11.96 20.68 2.47
N ARG A 270 13.29 20.52 2.51
CA ARG A 270 14.00 19.23 2.43
C ARG A 270 14.67 18.87 3.76
N ASP A 271 14.48 19.70 4.75
CA ASP A 271 15.04 19.62 6.10
C ASP A 271 13.92 19.41 7.14
N LEU A 272 14.22 19.69 8.42
CA LEU A 272 13.30 19.53 9.54
C LEU A 272 12.30 20.69 9.69
N THR A 273 12.35 21.70 8.82
CA THR A 273 11.39 22.80 8.89
C THR A 273 9.99 22.33 8.46
N SER A 274 8.98 22.78 9.17
CA SER A 274 7.59 22.43 8.85
C SER A 274 7.18 23.13 7.55
N PRO A 275 6.58 22.43 6.58
CA PRO A 275 6.04 23.03 5.38
C PRO A 275 4.85 23.91 5.71
N THR A 276 4.63 24.96 4.91
CA THR A 276 3.36 25.68 4.90
C THR A 276 2.23 24.78 4.43
N ALA A 277 0.98 25.13 4.75
CA ALA A 277 -0.18 24.37 4.29
C ALA A 277 -0.24 24.26 2.75
N THR A 278 0.14 25.33 2.03
CA THR A 278 0.18 25.34 0.56
C THR A 278 1.23 24.40 0.02
N GLU A 279 2.44 24.40 0.55
CA GLU A 279 3.53 23.50 0.17
C GLU A 279 3.14 22.03 0.45
N PHE A 280 2.58 21.79 1.63
CA PHE A 280 2.09 20.44 2.00
C PHE A 280 0.99 19.97 1.06
N GLY A 281 -0.03 20.79 0.80
CA GLY A 281 -1.11 20.46 -0.14
C GLY A 281 -0.60 20.22 -1.55
N THR A 282 0.35 21.02 -2.03
CA THR A 282 1.00 20.85 -3.35
C THR A 282 1.77 19.53 -3.40
N LYS A 283 2.56 19.21 -2.37
CA LYS A 283 3.26 17.93 -2.26
C LYS A 283 2.28 16.75 -2.33
N LEU A 284 1.17 16.81 -1.59
CA LEU A 284 0.15 15.75 -1.60
C LEU A 284 -0.44 15.55 -3.01
N ALA A 285 -0.74 16.64 -3.74
CA ALA A 285 -1.30 16.58 -5.09
C ALA A 285 -0.30 16.00 -6.10
N LEU A 286 0.96 16.46 -6.08
CA LEU A 286 2.02 15.94 -6.96
C LEU A 286 2.28 14.46 -6.69
N TYR A 287 2.32 14.03 -5.43
CA TYR A 287 2.54 12.63 -5.05
C TYR A 287 1.38 11.73 -5.45
N LEU A 288 0.12 12.21 -5.33
CA LEU A 288 -1.02 11.48 -5.88
C LEU A 288 -0.87 11.26 -7.38
N LEU A 289 -0.51 12.30 -8.12
CA LEU A 289 -0.33 12.21 -9.57
C LEU A 289 0.76 11.22 -9.94
N ILE A 290 1.93 11.27 -9.26
CA ILE A 290 3.02 10.31 -9.45
C ILE A 290 2.54 8.88 -9.17
N ALA A 291 1.90 8.64 -8.04
CA ALA A 291 1.43 7.30 -7.65
C ALA A 291 0.38 6.75 -8.64
N VAL A 292 -0.52 7.61 -9.16
CA VAL A 292 -1.51 7.24 -10.19
C VAL A 292 -0.82 6.89 -11.51
N LEU A 293 0.11 7.76 -11.99
CA LEU A 293 0.84 7.54 -13.24
C LEU A 293 1.68 6.25 -13.21
N ILE A 294 2.27 5.91 -12.06
CA ILE A 294 3.02 4.66 -11.90
C ILE A 294 2.08 3.45 -11.84
N THR A 295 0.90 3.58 -11.25
CA THR A 295 -0.04 2.48 -11.03
C THR A 295 -0.81 2.10 -12.29
N ILE A 296 -1.21 3.08 -13.14
CA ILE A 296 -2.02 2.85 -14.34
C ILE A 296 -1.41 1.79 -15.26
N PRO A 297 -0.13 1.87 -15.72
CA PRO A 297 0.42 0.89 -16.64
C PRO A 297 0.49 -0.54 -16.10
N VAL A 298 0.50 -0.67 -14.77
CA VAL A 298 0.59 -1.95 -14.08
C VAL A 298 -0.78 -2.56 -13.79
N ALA A 299 -1.79 -1.72 -13.54
CA ALA A 299 -3.14 -2.16 -13.17
C ALA A 299 -4.08 -2.33 -14.38
N PHE A 300 -3.93 -1.51 -15.44
CA PHE A 300 -4.85 -1.41 -16.58
C PHE A 300 -4.21 -1.94 -17.87
N GLY A 301 -4.98 -1.99 -18.95
CA GLY A 301 -4.55 -2.49 -20.26
C GLY A 301 -4.32 -4.00 -20.31
N GLY A 302 -3.85 -4.49 -21.45
CA GLY A 302 -3.49 -5.87 -21.70
C GLY A 302 -2.13 -6.27 -21.08
N GLN A 303 -1.61 -7.43 -21.45
CA GLN A 303 -0.27 -7.88 -21.05
C GLN A 303 0.80 -7.05 -21.80
N THR A 304 1.79 -6.58 -21.05
CA THR A 304 2.95 -5.84 -21.57
C THR A 304 4.22 -6.43 -21.00
N ARG A 305 5.35 -6.23 -21.69
CA ARG A 305 6.69 -6.63 -21.19
C ARG A 305 6.97 -6.09 -19.78
N ALA A 306 6.50 -4.87 -19.50
CA ALA A 306 6.61 -4.27 -18.17
C ALA A 306 5.84 -5.07 -17.11
N LYS A 307 4.60 -5.49 -17.39
CA LYS A 307 3.81 -6.34 -16.47
C LYS A 307 4.43 -7.72 -16.27
N GLU A 308 5.00 -8.30 -17.32
CA GLU A 308 5.71 -9.58 -17.24
C GLU A 308 6.93 -9.45 -16.30
N ALA A 309 7.77 -8.42 -16.50
CA ALA A 309 8.92 -8.15 -15.64
C ALA A 309 8.50 -7.93 -14.17
N PHE A 310 7.45 -7.14 -13.92
CA PHE A 310 6.91 -6.87 -12.60
C PHE A 310 6.19 -8.08 -11.98
N SER A 311 5.83 -9.07 -12.79
CA SER A 311 5.26 -10.33 -12.33
C SER A 311 6.31 -11.44 -12.21
N SER A 312 7.59 -11.16 -12.41
CA SER A 312 8.68 -12.13 -12.26
C SER A 312 8.78 -12.69 -10.83
N GLY A 313 9.46 -13.83 -10.68
CA GLY A 313 9.64 -14.46 -9.36
C GLY A 313 10.32 -13.55 -8.35
N TRP A 314 11.37 -12.82 -8.79
CA TRP A 314 12.11 -11.85 -7.99
C TRP A 314 11.22 -10.68 -7.57
N ALA A 315 10.50 -10.06 -8.49
CA ALA A 315 9.62 -8.93 -8.21
C ALA A 315 8.51 -9.29 -7.20
N ARG A 316 7.94 -10.50 -7.34
CA ARG A 316 6.97 -11.04 -6.37
C ARG A 316 7.60 -11.29 -5.00
N TRP A 317 8.80 -11.85 -4.94
CA TRP A 317 9.52 -12.05 -3.68
C TRP A 317 9.78 -10.73 -2.98
N MET A 318 10.32 -9.74 -3.69
CA MET A 318 10.53 -8.38 -3.17
C MET A 318 9.22 -7.76 -2.67
N GLY A 319 8.11 -7.94 -3.40
CA GLY A 319 6.79 -7.48 -2.96
C GLY A 319 6.29 -8.17 -1.69
N HIS A 320 6.67 -9.43 -1.45
CA HIS A 320 6.32 -10.13 -0.21
C HIS A 320 7.11 -9.62 0.99
N VAL A 321 8.41 -9.34 0.83
CA VAL A 321 9.27 -8.86 1.91
C VAL A 321 9.25 -7.34 2.08
N SER A 322 8.60 -6.60 1.16
CA SER A 322 8.57 -5.12 1.16
C SER A 322 8.01 -4.51 2.45
N TYR A 323 7.03 -5.17 3.06
CA TYR A 323 6.49 -4.72 4.35
C TYR A 323 7.54 -4.85 5.46
N GLY A 324 8.26 -5.97 5.51
CA GLY A 324 9.37 -6.15 6.45
C GLY A 324 10.49 -5.13 6.20
N LEU A 325 10.89 -4.90 4.93
CA LEU A 325 11.90 -3.89 4.60
C LEU A 325 11.47 -2.49 5.07
N PHE A 326 10.21 -2.09 4.77
CA PHE A 326 9.63 -0.84 5.27
C PHE A 326 9.65 -0.77 6.81
N LEU A 327 9.41 -1.89 7.49
CA LEU A 327 9.31 -1.92 8.94
C LEU A 327 10.69 -1.86 9.63
N TRP A 328 11.68 -2.57 9.11
CA TRP A 328 12.96 -2.78 9.79
C TRP A 328 14.07 -1.80 9.40
N HIS A 329 13.97 -1.08 8.26
CA HIS A 329 15.07 -0.23 7.80
C HIS A 329 15.48 0.89 8.76
N PRO A 330 14.59 1.58 9.52
CA PRO A 330 15.06 2.62 10.42
C PRO A 330 15.83 2.05 11.62
N LEU A 331 15.41 0.88 12.14
CA LEU A 331 16.20 0.18 13.13
C LEU A 331 17.62 -0.11 12.61
N VAL A 332 17.73 -0.60 11.37
CA VAL A 332 19.04 -0.90 10.75
C VAL A 332 19.87 0.36 10.60
N ILE A 333 19.29 1.46 10.13
CA ILE A 333 19.98 2.76 10.02
C ILE A 333 20.51 3.18 11.41
N GLU A 334 19.67 3.17 12.43
CA GLU A 334 20.09 3.57 13.79
C GLU A 334 21.17 2.65 14.36
N LEU A 335 21.09 1.34 14.09
CA LEU A 335 22.12 0.39 14.51
C LEU A 335 23.46 0.65 13.80
N ILE A 336 23.48 0.99 12.50
CA ILE A 336 24.71 1.36 11.79
C ILE A 336 25.36 2.56 12.47
N TYR A 337 24.59 3.62 12.74
CA TYR A 337 25.11 4.82 13.39
C TYR A 337 25.58 4.56 14.83
N LEU A 338 24.84 3.76 15.58
CA LEU A 338 25.19 3.39 16.96
C LEU A 338 26.46 2.53 17.04
N LEU A 339 26.58 1.51 16.18
CA LEU A 339 27.71 0.57 16.23
C LEU A 339 29.01 1.17 15.70
N GLU A 340 28.92 2.13 14.80
CA GLU A 340 30.09 2.80 14.22
C GLU A 340 30.40 4.16 14.87
N ASP A 341 29.65 4.51 15.95
CA ASP A 341 29.76 5.79 16.65
C ASP A 341 29.72 7.00 15.67
N ARG A 342 28.89 6.90 14.66
CA ARG A 342 28.74 7.96 13.63
C ARG A 342 27.87 9.08 14.15
N PRO A 343 28.31 10.35 14.01
CA PRO A 343 27.44 11.51 14.30
C PRO A 343 26.21 11.53 13.38
N LEU A 344 25.08 12.02 13.89
CA LEU A 344 23.88 12.23 13.09
C LEU A 344 24.16 13.21 11.93
N PHE A 345 23.50 13.00 10.81
CA PHE A 345 23.60 13.82 9.59
C PHE A 345 25.01 13.81 8.96
N THR A 346 25.73 12.68 9.10
CA THR A 346 27.03 12.43 8.48
C THR A 346 27.05 11.07 7.80
N GLY A 347 28.08 10.78 7.03
CA GLY A 347 28.30 9.50 6.38
C GLY A 347 28.09 9.54 4.87
N ASP A 348 28.58 8.50 4.19
CA ASP A 348 28.39 8.31 2.74
C ASP A 348 27.04 7.65 2.47
N PHE A 349 26.29 8.24 1.53
CA PHE A 349 24.96 7.73 1.19
C PHE A 349 25.01 6.30 0.65
N VAL A 350 25.98 6.00 -0.23
CA VAL A 350 26.04 4.69 -0.89
C VAL A 350 26.37 3.59 0.11
N ASP A 351 27.29 3.88 1.02
CA ASP A 351 27.68 2.96 2.09
C ASP A 351 26.50 2.65 3.01
N VAL A 352 25.86 3.69 3.60
CA VAL A 352 24.73 3.51 4.52
C VAL A 352 23.54 2.88 3.79
N PHE A 353 23.29 3.25 2.53
CA PHE A 353 22.20 2.66 1.74
C PHE A 353 22.45 1.17 1.47
N ALA A 354 23.67 0.80 1.07
CA ALA A 354 24.01 -0.59 0.79
C ALA A 354 23.88 -1.45 2.06
N LEU A 355 24.44 -1.00 3.19
CA LEU A 355 24.32 -1.70 4.48
C LEU A 355 22.84 -1.80 4.92
N THR A 356 22.08 -0.71 4.79
CA THR A 356 20.65 -0.71 5.14
C THR A 356 19.86 -1.68 4.25
N MET A 357 20.16 -1.75 2.96
CA MET A 357 19.50 -2.70 2.06
C MET A 357 19.86 -4.15 2.37
N ILE A 358 21.13 -4.45 2.62
CA ILE A 358 21.58 -5.82 2.96
C ILE A 358 20.91 -6.29 4.24
N PHE A 359 21.14 -5.58 5.34
CA PHE A 359 20.62 -5.98 6.64
C PHE A 359 19.10 -5.82 6.74
N GLY A 360 18.54 -4.76 6.15
CA GLY A 360 17.09 -4.54 6.08
C GLY A 360 16.36 -5.67 5.33
N LEU A 361 16.92 -6.17 4.22
CA LEU A 361 16.37 -7.33 3.52
C LEU A 361 16.54 -8.62 4.31
N MET A 362 17.64 -8.79 5.05
CA MET A 362 17.82 -9.95 5.94
C MET A 362 16.75 -9.95 7.05
N TYR A 363 16.57 -8.84 7.76
CA TYR A 363 15.53 -8.71 8.78
C TYR A 363 14.12 -8.88 8.19
N ALA A 364 13.86 -8.28 7.00
CA ALA A 364 12.60 -8.41 6.30
C ALA A 364 12.29 -9.88 5.93
N ALA A 365 13.26 -10.60 5.39
CA ALA A 365 13.12 -12.01 5.05
C ALA A 365 12.91 -12.86 6.33
N ALA A 366 13.68 -12.65 7.38
CA ALA A 366 13.53 -13.35 8.66
C ALA A 366 12.12 -13.11 9.25
N SER A 367 11.66 -11.85 9.27
CA SER A 367 10.32 -11.48 9.72
C SER A 367 9.24 -12.13 8.87
N TYR A 368 9.38 -12.08 7.53
CA TYR A 368 8.40 -12.65 6.62
C TYR A 368 8.28 -14.17 6.78
N TYR A 369 9.38 -14.90 6.75
CA TYR A 369 9.36 -16.36 6.83
C TYR A 369 9.11 -16.89 8.25
N GLY A 370 9.60 -16.19 9.28
CA GLY A 370 9.47 -16.60 10.68
C GLY A 370 8.15 -16.21 11.33
N VAL A 371 7.57 -15.06 10.95
CA VAL A 371 6.40 -14.51 11.66
C VAL A 371 5.20 -14.33 10.72
N GLU A 372 5.35 -13.54 9.65
CA GLU A 372 4.21 -13.11 8.84
C GLU A 372 3.57 -14.27 8.08
N ARG A 373 4.35 -15.01 7.31
CA ARG A 373 3.87 -16.12 6.47
C ARG A 373 3.21 -17.24 7.26
N PRO A 374 3.78 -17.75 8.37
CA PRO A 374 3.15 -18.79 9.19
C PRO A 374 1.79 -18.34 9.74
N LEU A 375 1.70 -17.12 10.28
CA LEU A 375 0.44 -16.62 10.84
C LEU A 375 -0.63 -16.36 9.78
N GLN A 376 -0.26 -15.87 8.60
CA GLN A 376 -1.17 -15.73 7.47
C GLN A 376 -1.69 -17.10 6.98
N MET A 377 -0.86 -18.16 6.98
CA MET A 377 -1.28 -19.51 6.62
C MET A 377 -2.25 -20.10 7.64
N LEU A 378 -2.02 -19.94 8.95
CA LEU A 378 -2.94 -20.36 10.00
C LEU A 378 -4.31 -19.68 9.86
N GLY A 379 -4.33 -18.39 9.54
CA GLY A 379 -5.56 -17.65 9.26
C GLY A 379 -6.36 -18.17 8.06
N THR A 380 -5.71 -18.88 7.12
CA THR A 380 -6.38 -19.49 5.96
C THR A 380 -6.83 -20.94 6.20
N GLN A 381 -6.12 -21.71 7.02
CA GLN A 381 -6.41 -23.13 7.31
C GLN A 381 -7.65 -23.34 8.18
N ARG A 382 -7.95 -22.47 9.13
CA ARG A 382 -9.22 -22.50 9.91
C ARG A 382 -10.48 -22.57 9.03
N ARG A 383 -10.36 -22.34 7.75
CA ARG A 383 -11.43 -22.39 6.75
C ARG A 383 -11.70 -23.77 6.17
N ARG A 384 -10.80 -24.73 6.30
CA ARG A 384 -10.91 -26.07 5.68
C ARG A 384 -11.49 -27.15 6.60
N ARG A 385 -11.85 -26.81 7.84
CA ARG A 385 -12.64 -27.76 8.63
C ARG A 385 -14.04 -27.82 8.03
N PRO A 386 -14.43 -28.92 7.39
CA PRO A 386 -15.81 -29.14 7.05
C PRO A 386 -16.60 -29.14 8.34
N THR A 387 -17.68 -28.38 8.41
CA THR A 387 -18.73 -28.66 9.37
C THR A 387 -19.16 -30.11 9.05
N GLY A 388 -18.65 -31.03 9.84
CA GLY A 388 -19.02 -32.42 9.74
C GLY A 388 -20.51 -32.60 10.06
N ARG A 389 -21.30 -32.61 9.00
CA ARG A 389 -22.47 -33.43 8.90
C ARG A 389 -22.09 -34.51 7.87
N GLY A 390 -21.57 -35.61 8.37
CA GLY A 390 -21.54 -36.85 7.62
C GLY A 390 -22.96 -37.16 7.18
N PRO A 391 -23.15 -37.84 6.03
CA PRO A 391 -24.47 -38.31 5.66
C PRO A 391 -25.00 -39.20 6.79
N ALA A 392 -26.26 -38.96 7.17
CA ALA A 392 -26.96 -39.81 8.14
C ALA A 392 -26.85 -41.27 7.70
N PRO A 393 -26.49 -42.24 8.58
CA PRO A 393 -26.52 -43.62 8.24
C PRO A 393 -27.99 -44.08 8.13
N GLY A 394 -28.39 -44.52 6.94
CA GLY A 394 -29.65 -45.23 6.78
C GLY A 394 -30.60 -44.65 5.73
N THR A 395 -30.30 -44.87 4.45
CA THR A 395 -31.34 -45.06 3.44
C THR A 395 -31.01 -46.36 2.68
N PRO A 396 -31.88 -47.40 2.71
CA PRO A 396 -31.64 -48.65 2.00
C PRO A 396 -31.64 -48.40 0.50
N ALA A 397 -30.72 -49.02 -0.21
CA ALA A 397 -30.66 -49.05 -1.67
C ALA A 397 -31.97 -49.62 -2.24
N ALA A 398 -32.63 -48.86 -3.08
CA ALA A 398 -33.73 -49.35 -3.91
C ALA A 398 -33.14 -50.32 -4.93
N THR A 399 -33.57 -51.58 -4.83
CA THR A 399 -33.32 -52.61 -5.82
C THR A 399 -34.01 -52.27 -7.14
N THR A 400 -33.24 -52.09 -8.19
CA THR A 400 -33.75 -52.06 -9.58
C THR A 400 -34.21 -53.45 -10.03
N PRO A 401 -35.38 -53.61 -10.66
CA PRO A 401 -35.76 -54.88 -11.22
C PRO A 401 -35.02 -55.13 -12.52
N ASP A 402 -34.56 -56.40 -12.65
CA ASP A 402 -34.01 -57.02 -13.86
C ASP A 402 -35.03 -56.98 -14.99
N VAL A 403 -34.70 -56.33 -16.10
CA VAL A 403 -35.47 -56.46 -17.36
C VAL A 403 -34.69 -57.38 -18.28
N ALA A 404 -35.27 -58.58 -18.47
CA ALA A 404 -34.84 -59.59 -19.40
C ALA A 404 -34.87 -59.08 -20.83
N ALA A 405 -33.84 -59.42 -21.64
CA ALA A 405 -33.78 -59.22 -23.07
C ALA A 405 -34.57 -60.39 -23.77
N PRO A 406 -35.34 -60.11 -24.81
CA PRO A 406 -35.82 -61.13 -25.71
C PRO A 406 -34.84 -61.43 -26.84
N ALA A 407 -34.93 -62.69 -27.31
CA ALA A 407 -34.17 -63.44 -28.32
C ALA A 407 -33.84 -62.74 -29.63
#